data_388a219bad92a9d76e23741dbca1a9aa
#
_entry.id   388a219bad92a9d76e23741dbca1a9aa
#
_cell.length_a   1.000
_cell.length_b   1.000
_cell.length_c   1.000
_cell.angle_alpha   90.00
_cell.angle_beta   90.00
_cell.angle_gamma   90.00
#
_symmetry.space_group_name_H-M   'P 1'
#
loop_
_entity.id
_entity.type
_entity.pdbx_description
1 polymer ?
#
loop_
_entity_poly.entity_id
_entity_poly.type
_entity_poly.pdbx_seq_one_letter_code
_entity_poly.pdbx_strand_id
1 'polypeptide(L)'
;MLWFFERSQQQVQVEARYDNATREFVVIVRWADGREETERFSTPDACRVWLIRLEESLAAEQWIPKGSPQILPHGWPDNPGRWDL
;
A
#
# COMPACT_ATOMS: atom_id res chain seq x y z
N MET A 1 -1.23 -5.99 4.02
CA MET A 1 -1.49 -4.65 4.55
C MET A 1 -2.45 -3.92 3.63
N LEU A 2 -3.44 -3.30 4.18
CA LEU A 2 -4.51 -2.67 3.41
C LEU A 2 -4.75 -1.26 3.94
N TRP A 3 -4.69 -0.27 3.02
CA TRP A 3 -4.92 1.14 3.33
C TRP A 3 -6.04 1.69 2.49
N PHE A 4 -6.80 2.63 3.07
CA PHE A 4 -7.81 3.39 2.34
C PHE A 4 -7.54 4.88 2.49
N PHE A 5 -7.71 5.61 1.39
CA PHE A 5 -7.61 7.06 1.37
C PHE A 5 -8.89 7.64 0.77
N GLU A 6 -9.34 8.76 1.30
CA GLU A 6 -10.58 9.39 0.84
C GLU A 6 -10.37 10.83 0.43
N ARG A 7 -11.13 11.25 -0.57
CA ARG A 7 -11.19 12.64 -0.99
C ARG A 7 -12.53 12.85 -1.72
N SER A 8 -13.36 13.79 -1.23
CA SER A 8 -14.62 14.17 -1.87
C SER A 8 -15.49 12.95 -2.24
N GLN A 9 -15.68 12.04 -1.29
CA GLN A 9 -16.48 10.83 -1.46
C GLN A 9 -15.88 9.80 -2.42
N GLN A 10 -14.65 10.02 -2.85
CA GLN A 10 -13.89 9.05 -3.62
C GLN A 10 -12.93 8.30 -2.73
N GLN A 11 -12.53 7.10 -3.14
CA GLN A 11 -11.66 6.26 -2.35
C GLN A 11 -10.56 5.66 -3.22
N VAL A 12 -9.35 5.62 -2.65
CA VAL A 12 -8.22 4.89 -3.19
C VAL A 12 -7.88 3.78 -2.22
N GLN A 13 -7.70 2.58 -2.72
CA GLN A 13 -7.31 1.43 -1.93
C GLN A 13 -5.90 1.01 -2.29
N VAL A 14 -5.07 0.83 -1.26
CA VAL A 14 -3.68 0.37 -1.44
C VAL A 14 -3.53 -0.94 -0.68
N GLU A 15 -3.13 -1.97 -1.38
CA GLU A 15 -2.87 -3.28 -0.79
C GLU A 15 -1.42 -3.62 -0.98
N ALA A 16 -0.74 -4.05 0.09
CA ALA A 16 0.64 -4.51 0.02
C ALA A 16 0.72 -5.90 0.65
N ARG A 17 1.36 -6.83 -0.03
CA ARG A 17 1.48 -8.20 0.45
C ARG A 17 2.75 -8.84 -0.07
N TYR A 18 3.10 -9.99 0.48
CA TYR A 18 4.24 -10.78 0.03
C TYR A 18 3.73 -11.96 -0.80
N ASP A 19 4.31 -12.13 -1.99
CA ASP A 19 3.98 -13.24 -2.88
C ASP A 19 5.00 -14.36 -2.66
N ASN A 20 4.58 -15.44 -2.02
CA ASN A 20 5.47 -16.57 -1.72
C ASN A 20 5.95 -17.29 -2.98
N ALA A 21 5.16 -17.27 -4.03
CA ALA A 21 5.52 -17.98 -5.27
C ALA A 21 6.67 -17.30 -5.98
N THR A 22 6.68 -15.98 -6.03
CA THR A 22 7.72 -15.20 -6.71
C THR A 22 8.75 -14.63 -5.75
N ARG A 23 8.48 -14.71 -4.44
CA ARG A 23 9.32 -14.13 -3.38
C ARG A 23 9.48 -12.62 -3.56
N GLU A 24 8.38 -11.97 -3.93
CA GLU A 24 8.36 -10.53 -4.14
C GLU A 24 7.31 -9.87 -3.27
N PHE A 25 7.55 -8.61 -2.94
CA PHE A 25 6.54 -7.77 -2.31
C PHE A 25 5.72 -7.13 -3.41
N VAL A 26 4.40 -7.19 -3.29
CA VAL A 26 3.47 -6.73 -4.32
C VAL A 26 2.60 -5.62 -3.74
N VAL A 27 2.52 -4.51 -4.46
CA VAL A 27 1.63 -3.42 -4.10
C VAL A 27 0.61 -3.26 -5.21
N ILE A 28 -0.66 -3.23 -4.84
CA ILE A 28 -1.76 -3.03 -5.77
C ILE A 28 -2.48 -1.76 -5.34
N VAL A 29 -2.59 -0.80 -6.25
CA VAL A 29 -3.31 0.45 -6.02
C VAL A 29 -4.55 0.44 -6.88
N ARG A 30 -5.71 0.58 -6.24
CA ARG A 30 -7.00 0.68 -6.93
C ARG A 30 -7.48 2.12 -6.80
N TRP A 31 -7.42 2.82 -7.92
CA TRP A 31 -7.77 4.23 -8.00
C TRP A 31 -9.29 4.45 -8.03
N ALA A 32 -9.71 5.64 -7.64
CA ALA A 32 -11.13 5.98 -7.60
C ALA A 32 -11.81 5.92 -8.97
N ASP A 33 -11.04 6.10 -10.05
CA ASP A 33 -11.58 6.04 -11.42
C ASP A 33 -11.66 4.63 -11.98
N GLY A 34 -11.31 3.62 -11.18
CA GLY A 34 -11.36 2.22 -11.59
C GLY A 34 -10.04 1.67 -12.12
N ARG A 35 -9.02 2.51 -12.27
CA ARG A 35 -7.70 2.01 -12.67
C ARG A 35 -7.08 1.17 -11.57
N GLU A 36 -6.27 0.21 -11.96
CA GLU A 36 -5.52 -0.60 -11.03
C GLU A 36 -4.07 -0.66 -11.48
N GLU A 37 -3.16 -0.40 -10.56
CA GLU A 37 -1.73 -0.47 -10.81
C GLU A 37 -1.10 -1.50 -9.88
N THR A 38 -0.17 -2.28 -10.40
CA THR A 38 0.55 -3.28 -9.62
C THR A 38 2.03 -3.04 -9.75
N GLU A 39 2.73 -3.00 -8.61
CA GLU A 39 4.18 -2.87 -8.56
C GLU A 39 4.76 -4.02 -7.76
N ARG A 40 5.94 -4.48 -8.17
CA ARG A 40 6.62 -5.61 -7.52
C ARG A 40 8.02 -5.19 -7.11
N PHE A 41 8.44 -5.67 -5.93
CA PHE A 41 9.73 -5.33 -5.35
C PHE A 41 10.39 -6.58 -4.79
N SER A 42 11.69 -6.70 -4.98
CA SER A 42 12.42 -7.86 -4.47
C SER A 42 12.83 -7.70 -3.00
N THR A 43 12.80 -6.49 -2.46
CA THR A 43 13.18 -6.23 -1.08
C THR A 43 12.09 -5.45 -0.35
N PRO A 44 11.97 -5.64 0.98
CA PRO A 44 11.00 -4.86 1.76
C PRO A 44 11.33 -3.37 1.78
N ASP A 45 12.61 -3.01 1.74
CA ASP A 45 13.01 -1.61 1.76
C ASP A 45 12.58 -0.87 0.50
N ALA A 46 12.73 -1.48 -0.66
CA ALA A 46 12.29 -0.87 -1.92
C ALA A 46 10.78 -0.67 -1.92
N CYS A 47 10.04 -1.65 -1.44
CA CYS A 47 8.59 -1.58 -1.32
C CYS A 47 8.18 -0.45 -0.37
N ARG A 48 8.84 -0.36 0.78
CA ARG A 48 8.53 0.67 1.76
C ARG A 48 8.78 2.08 1.23
N VAL A 49 9.90 2.29 0.55
CA VAL A 49 10.23 3.59 -0.03
C VAL A 49 9.16 4.00 -1.04
N TRP A 50 8.73 3.06 -1.88
CA TRP A 50 7.71 3.33 -2.87
C TRP A 50 6.37 3.69 -2.21
N LEU A 51 6.00 2.98 -1.14
CA LEU A 51 4.76 3.25 -0.40
C LEU A 51 4.78 4.62 0.25
N ILE A 52 5.92 5.02 0.82
CA ILE A 52 6.06 6.34 1.43
C ILE A 52 5.88 7.42 0.37
N ARG A 53 6.47 7.26 -0.80
CA ARG A 53 6.32 8.22 -1.90
C ARG A 53 4.88 8.29 -2.39
N LEU A 54 4.20 7.15 -2.46
CA LEU A 54 2.79 7.12 -2.83
C LEU A 54 1.96 7.89 -1.82
N GLU A 55 2.21 7.66 -0.53
CA GLU A 55 1.48 8.35 0.53
C GLU A 55 1.70 9.87 0.45
N GLU A 56 2.94 10.29 0.21
CA GLU A 56 3.25 11.71 0.05
C GLU A 56 2.53 12.31 -1.14
N SER A 57 2.48 11.59 -2.26
CA SER A 57 1.77 12.04 -3.45
C SER A 57 0.28 12.18 -3.19
N LEU A 58 -0.30 11.20 -2.49
CA LEU A 58 -1.72 11.25 -2.17
C LEU A 58 -2.03 12.42 -1.25
N ALA A 59 -1.18 12.66 -0.25
CA ALA A 59 -1.34 13.77 0.68
C ALA A 59 -1.26 15.11 -0.06
N ALA A 60 -0.34 15.24 -1.01
CA ALA A 60 -0.20 16.46 -1.81
C ALA A 60 -1.45 16.74 -2.64
N GLU A 61 -2.20 15.71 -3.00
CA GLU A 61 -3.45 15.84 -3.76
C GLU A 61 -4.68 15.84 -2.86
N GLN A 62 -4.50 16.06 -1.56
CA GLN A 62 -5.57 16.21 -0.59
C GLN A 62 -6.29 14.89 -0.27
N TRP A 63 -5.70 13.74 -0.56
CA TRP A 63 -6.22 12.46 -0.11
C TRP A 63 -5.89 12.27 1.37
N ILE A 64 -6.88 11.84 2.14
CA ILE A 64 -6.75 11.70 3.59
C ILE A 64 -6.82 10.22 3.96
N PRO A 65 -5.86 9.70 4.74
CA PRO A 65 -5.93 8.32 5.20
C PRO A 65 -7.19 8.09 6.03
N LYS A 66 -7.86 6.97 5.77
CA LYS A 66 -9.05 6.59 6.51
C LYS A 66 -8.69 5.46 7.46
N GLY A 67 -8.42 5.80 8.70
CA GLY A 67 -7.99 4.85 9.72
C GLY A 67 -6.53 4.45 9.57
N SER A 68 -6.12 3.46 10.34
CA SER A 68 -4.77 2.92 10.30
C SER A 68 -4.67 1.82 9.25
N PRO A 69 -3.46 1.59 8.72
CA PRO A 69 -3.26 0.45 7.82
C PRO A 69 -3.64 -0.86 8.50
N GLN A 70 -4.37 -1.71 7.79
CA GLN A 70 -4.78 -3.01 8.29
C GLN A 70 -3.79 -4.06 7.81
N ILE A 71 -3.29 -4.87 8.74
CA ILE A 71 -2.31 -5.91 8.42
C ILE A 71 -3.05 -7.18 8.05
N LEU A 72 -2.83 -7.65 6.81
CA LEU A 72 -3.47 -8.86 6.33
C LEU A 72 -2.73 -10.09 6.86
N PRO A 73 -3.44 -11.21 7.12
CA PRO A 73 -2.81 -12.41 7.67
C PRO A 73 -1.66 -12.98 6.85
N HIS A 74 -1.67 -12.76 5.55
CA HIS A 74 -0.66 -13.28 4.64
C HIS A 74 0.26 -12.20 4.11
N GLY A 75 0.38 -11.06 4.84
CA GLY A 75 1.03 -9.90 4.29
C GLY A 75 2.54 -10.04 4.11
N TRP A 76 3.24 -10.43 5.16
CA TRP A 76 4.69 -10.32 5.18
C TRP A 76 5.35 -11.56 5.77
N PRO A 77 6.57 -11.90 5.33
CA PRO A 77 7.29 -13.04 5.87
C PRO A 77 7.89 -12.78 7.25
N ASP A 78 8.04 -11.52 7.65
CA ASP A 78 8.55 -11.16 8.96
C ASP A 78 7.60 -10.18 9.65
N ASN A 79 8.06 -9.50 10.69
CA ASN A 79 7.18 -8.72 11.55
C ASN A 79 6.53 -7.54 10.81
N PRO A 80 5.20 -7.57 10.60
CA PRO A 80 4.50 -6.50 9.89
C PRO A 80 4.47 -5.17 10.66
N GLY A 81 4.74 -5.18 11.97
CA GLY A 81 4.79 -3.94 12.75
C GLY A 81 5.86 -2.97 12.29
N ARG A 82 6.75 -3.40 11.42
CA ARG A 82 7.79 -2.54 10.89
C ARG A 82 7.27 -1.41 10.02
N TRP A 83 6.02 -1.50 9.61
CA TRP A 83 5.39 -0.46 8.82
C TRP A 83 4.93 0.73 9.65
N ASP A 84 4.97 0.61 10.95
CA ASP A 84 4.75 1.72 11.85
C ASP A 84 6.02 2.55 11.91
N LEU A 85 6.03 3.63 11.26
CA LEU A 85 7.19 4.51 11.21
C LEU A 85 6.99 5.76 12.02
#